data_7b056117109a286fdd6a8717e3dcaea4
#
_entry.id   7b056117109a286fdd6a8717e3dcaea4
#
_cell.length_a   1.000
_cell.length_b   1.000
_cell.length_c   1.000
_cell.angle_alpha   90.00
_cell.angle_beta   90.00
_cell.angle_gamma   90.00
#
_symmetry.space_group_name_H-M   'P 1'
#
loop_
_entity.id
_entity.type
_entity.pdbx_description
1 polymer ?
#
loop_
_entity_poly.entity_id
_entity_poly.type
_entity_poly.pdbx_seq_one_letter_code
_entity_poly.pdbx_strand_id
1 'polypeptide(L)'
;MPSVKYSAQAIADLQRLHDFLATQDKDVAKRAIAVIRDALKKIAVTPERFHPEEGRIYLREAIIDFGSSGYIARFRHLPNGDILIARIKHQKEDDFS
;
A
#
# COMPACT_ATOMS: atom_id res chain seq x y z
N MET A 1 -0.92 20.48 4.33
CA MET A 1 -0.90 19.49 3.25
C MET A 1 -1.24 18.11 3.79
N PRO A 2 -1.97 17.29 3.03
CA PRO A 2 -2.26 15.93 3.46
C PRO A 2 -0.97 15.13 3.64
N SER A 3 -0.93 14.30 4.65
CA SER A 3 0.21 13.43 4.90
C SER A 3 -0.22 11.96 4.79
N VAL A 4 0.76 11.10 4.54
CA VAL A 4 0.55 9.64 4.49
C VAL A 4 1.06 9.05 5.81
N LYS A 5 0.16 8.37 6.50
CA LYS A 5 0.48 7.69 7.76
C LYS A 5 0.32 6.19 7.56
N TYR A 6 1.10 5.41 8.28
CA TYR A 6 1.09 3.95 8.18
C TYR A 6 0.61 3.35 9.49
N SER A 7 -0.34 2.43 9.42
CA SER A 7 -0.70 1.63 10.59
C SER A 7 0.45 0.70 10.97
N ALA A 8 0.43 0.19 12.19
CA ALA A 8 1.42 -0.79 12.62
C ALA A 8 1.38 -2.04 11.73
N GLN A 9 0.18 -2.46 11.30
CA GLN A 9 0.03 -3.61 10.40
C GLN A 9 0.61 -3.32 9.02
N ALA A 10 0.43 -2.10 8.50
CA ALA A 10 0.99 -1.73 7.21
C ALA A 10 2.53 -1.72 7.25
N ILE A 11 3.11 -1.24 8.35
CA ILE A 11 4.56 -1.27 8.54
C ILE A 11 5.05 -2.72 8.57
N ALA A 12 4.36 -3.60 9.29
CA ALA A 12 4.69 -5.01 9.33
C ALA A 12 4.56 -5.67 7.95
N ASP A 13 3.53 -5.28 7.20
CA ASP A 13 3.35 -5.76 5.82
C ASP A 13 4.54 -5.35 4.94
N LEU A 14 4.98 -4.09 5.01
CA LEU A 14 6.13 -3.63 4.25
C LEU A 14 7.39 -4.42 4.59
N GLN A 15 7.61 -4.68 5.88
CA GLN A 15 8.77 -5.47 6.31
C GLN A 15 8.69 -6.89 5.77
N ARG A 16 7.53 -7.51 5.85
CA ARG A 16 7.30 -8.87 5.33
C ARG A 16 7.57 -8.95 3.83
N LEU A 17 7.04 -7.99 3.07
CA LEU A 17 7.23 -7.95 1.62
C LEU A 17 8.69 -7.71 1.25
N HIS A 18 9.36 -6.80 1.97
CA HIS A 18 10.78 -6.56 1.78
C HIS A 18 11.60 -7.83 2.04
N ASP A 19 11.37 -8.48 3.18
CA ASP A 19 12.16 -9.64 3.59
C ASP A 19 12.00 -10.79 2.61
N PHE A 20 10.78 -11.01 2.12
CA PHE A 20 10.54 -12.04 1.12
C PHE A 20 11.37 -11.81 -0.15
N LEU A 21 11.35 -10.58 -0.66
CA LEU A 21 12.13 -10.25 -1.87
C LEU A 21 13.63 -10.27 -1.60
N ALA A 22 14.06 -9.84 -0.42
CA ALA A 22 15.47 -9.77 -0.06
C ALA A 22 16.13 -11.16 0.00
N THR A 23 15.36 -12.23 0.22
CA THR A 23 15.89 -13.58 0.16
C THR A 23 16.36 -13.95 -1.24
N GLN A 24 15.84 -13.28 -2.25
CA GLN A 24 16.18 -13.50 -3.66
C GLN A 24 17.13 -12.44 -4.19
N ASP A 25 16.82 -11.16 -3.93
CA ASP A 25 17.60 -10.03 -4.44
C ASP A 25 17.34 -8.80 -3.58
N LYS A 26 18.38 -8.34 -2.88
CA LYS A 26 18.27 -7.18 -1.98
C LYS A 26 17.96 -5.88 -2.72
N ASP A 27 18.47 -5.71 -3.94
CA ASP A 27 18.23 -4.51 -4.73
C ASP A 27 16.80 -4.45 -5.22
N VAL A 28 16.25 -5.60 -5.62
CA VAL A 28 14.83 -5.69 -6.01
C VAL A 28 13.94 -5.36 -4.81
N ALA A 29 14.30 -5.87 -3.62
CA ALA A 29 13.54 -5.57 -2.40
C ALA A 29 13.50 -4.06 -2.13
N LYS A 30 14.64 -3.37 -2.23
CA LYS A 30 14.70 -1.92 -2.02
C LYS A 30 13.86 -1.18 -3.05
N ARG A 31 13.93 -1.58 -4.32
CA ARG A 31 13.16 -0.92 -5.39
C ARG A 31 11.67 -1.11 -5.18
N ALA A 32 11.25 -2.31 -4.79
CA ALA A 32 9.83 -2.59 -4.54
C ALA A 32 9.28 -1.68 -3.45
N ILE A 33 9.98 -1.57 -2.33
CA ILE A 33 9.54 -0.71 -1.22
C ILE A 33 9.51 0.76 -1.66
N ALA A 34 10.50 1.22 -2.40
CA ALA A 34 10.53 2.59 -2.91
C ALA A 34 9.34 2.87 -3.83
N VAL A 35 9.02 1.94 -4.73
CA VAL A 35 7.88 2.06 -5.65
C VAL A 35 6.57 2.12 -4.86
N ILE A 36 6.41 1.25 -3.86
CA ILE A 36 5.21 1.25 -3.02
C ILE A 36 5.06 2.59 -2.31
N ARG A 37 6.10 3.06 -1.64
CA ARG A 37 6.04 4.30 -0.86
C ARG A 37 5.76 5.51 -1.77
N ASP A 38 6.35 5.53 -2.96
CA ASP A 38 6.13 6.60 -3.92
C ASP A 38 4.69 6.63 -4.41
N ALA A 39 4.14 5.45 -4.73
CA ALA A 39 2.75 5.32 -5.14
C ALA A 39 1.79 5.78 -4.03
N LEU A 40 2.10 5.45 -2.77
CA LEU A 40 1.27 5.84 -1.63
C LEU A 40 1.27 7.36 -1.43
N LYS A 41 2.39 8.03 -1.68
CA LYS A 41 2.44 9.49 -1.64
C LYS A 41 1.52 10.11 -2.70
N LYS A 42 1.45 9.51 -3.88
CA LYS A 42 0.58 10.00 -4.96
C LYS A 42 -0.90 9.84 -4.61
N ILE A 43 -1.25 8.83 -3.84
CA ILE A 43 -2.63 8.63 -3.38
C ILE A 43 -3.11 9.84 -2.59
N ALA A 44 -2.25 10.44 -1.77
CA ALA A 44 -2.61 11.58 -0.93
C ALA A 44 -3.02 12.81 -1.75
N VAL A 45 -2.60 12.89 -3.01
CA VAL A 45 -2.93 14.03 -3.89
C VAL A 45 -4.38 13.92 -4.40
N THR A 46 -4.81 12.71 -4.77
CA THR A 46 -6.15 12.49 -5.34
C THR A 46 -6.76 11.21 -4.79
N PRO A 47 -7.04 11.12 -3.47
CA PRO A 47 -7.53 9.88 -2.87
C PRO A 47 -8.90 9.44 -3.42
N GLU A 48 -9.69 10.37 -3.92
CA GLU A 48 -11.03 10.09 -4.46
C GLU A 48 -11.01 9.26 -5.74
N ARG A 49 -9.87 9.17 -6.42
CA ARG A 49 -9.73 8.38 -7.65
C ARG A 49 -9.80 6.88 -7.40
N PHE A 50 -9.67 6.46 -6.15
CA PHE A 50 -9.60 5.04 -5.81
C PHE A 50 -10.95 4.56 -5.30
N HIS A 51 -11.34 3.38 -5.74
CA HIS A 51 -12.66 2.84 -5.41
C HIS A 51 -12.74 2.43 -3.94
N PRO A 52 -13.90 2.65 -3.30
CA PRO A 52 -14.13 2.07 -1.98
C PRO A 52 -14.05 0.56 -2.05
N GLU A 53 -13.55 -0.05 -0.99
CA GLU A 53 -13.60 -1.51 -0.87
C GLU A 53 -15.06 -1.95 -0.72
N GLU A 54 -15.41 -3.03 -1.40
CA GLU A 54 -16.77 -3.55 -1.36
C GLU A 54 -17.17 -3.87 0.08
N GLY A 55 -18.33 -3.37 0.48
CA GLY A 55 -18.87 -3.54 1.83
C GLY A 55 -18.24 -2.66 2.90
N ARG A 56 -17.29 -1.79 2.55
CA ARG A 56 -16.58 -0.93 3.51
C ARG A 56 -16.35 0.45 2.92
N ILE A 57 -17.29 1.34 3.12
CA ILE A 57 -17.31 2.66 2.48
C ILE A 57 -16.13 3.56 2.87
N TYR A 58 -15.47 3.31 4.02
CA TYR A 58 -14.31 4.11 4.43
C TYR A 58 -12.98 3.52 4.05
N LEU A 59 -12.96 2.32 3.49
CA LEU A 59 -11.73 1.71 3.02
C LEU A 59 -11.69 1.74 1.51
N ARG A 60 -10.56 2.15 0.98
CA ARG A 60 -10.30 2.19 -0.45
C ARG A 60 -9.09 1.34 -0.76
N GLU A 61 -8.98 0.91 -2.02
CA GLU A 61 -7.84 0.12 -2.47
C GLU A 61 -7.13 0.82 -3.61
N ALA A 62 -5.81 0.72 -3.61
CA ALA A 62 -4.98 1.16 -4.72
C ALA A 62 -4.14 -0.01 -5.20
N ILE A 63 -4.06 -0.16 -6.52
CA ILE A 63 -3.21 -1.18 -7.15
C ILE A 63 -1.91 -0.50 -7.55
N ILE A 64 -0.78 -1.11 -7.16
CA ILE A 64 0.55 -0.59 -7.42
C ILE A 64 1.29 -1.58 -8.30
N ASP A 65 1.60 -1.19 -9.53
CA ASP A 65 2.30 -2.06 -10.47
C ASP A 65 3.77 -2.17 -10.11
N PHE A 66 4.30 -3.39 -10.18
CA PHE A 66 5.72 -3.64 -10.01
C PHE A 66 6.09 -4.95 -10.73
N GLY A 67 6.95 -4.83 -11.75
CA GLY A 67 7.31 -5.98 -12.56
C GLY A 67 6.10 -6.54 -13.31
N SER A 68 5.94 -7.86 -13.30
CA SER A 68 4.83 -8.55 -13.96
C SER A 68 3.58 -8.65 -13.10
N SER A 69 3.63 -8.16 -11.86
CA SER A 69 2.48 -8.15 -10.96
C SER A 69 2.48 -6.85 -10.17
N GLY A 70 2.16 -6.89 -8.88
CA GLY A 70 2.16 -5.67 -8.09
C GLY A 70 1.60 -5.89 -6.70
N TYR A 71 1.20 -4.79 -6.09
CA TYR A 71 0.75 -4.76 -4.71
C TYR A 71 -0.62 -4.13 -4.61
N ILE A 72 -1.34 -4.44 -3.55
CA ILE A 72 -2.62 -3.83 -3.22
C ILE A 72 -2.48 -3.17 -1.87
N ALA A 73 -2.80 -1.87 -1.80
CA ALA A 73 -2.79 -1.12 -0.55
C ALA A 73 -4.22 -0.75 -0.17
N ARG A 74 -4.63 -1.07 1.05
CA ARG A 74 -5.87 -0.59 1.64
C ARG A 74 -5.59 0.67 2.44
N PHE A 75 -6.40 1.68 2.25
CA PHE A 75 -6.20 2.94 2.95
C PHE A 75 -7.52 3.60 3.33
N ARG A 76 -7.45 4.52 4.29
CA ARG A 76 -8.58 5.36 4.70
C ARG A 76 -8.23 6.80 4.41
N HIS A 77 -9.21 7.53 3.87
CA HIS A 77 -9.09 8.97 3.70
C HIS A 77 -9.70 9.62 4.96
N LEU A 78 -8.87 10.23 5.78
CA LEU A 78 -9.29 10.76 7.07
C LEU A 78 -9.96 12.14 6.91
N PRO A 79 -10.79 12.56 7.87
CA PRO A 79 -11.50 13.85 7.76
C PRO A 79 -10.59 15.06 7.60
N ASN A 80 -9.37 15.01 8.15
CA ASN A 80 -8.41 16.12 8.01
C ASN A 80 -7.65 16.09 6.68
N GLY A 81 -7.98 15.15 5.79
CA GLY A 81 -7.32 15.02 4.50
C GLY A 81 -6.15 14.04 4.46
N ASP A 82 -5.68 13.58 5.62
CA ASP A 82 -4.60 12.61 5.67
C ASP A 82 -5.04 11.25 5.15
N ILE A 83 -4.06 10.46 4.70
CA ILE A 83 -4.27 9.09 4.25
C ILE A 83 -3.64 8.15 5.28
N LEU A 84 -4.43 7.21 5.78
CA LEU A 84 -3.92 6.16 6.66
C LEU A 84 -3.85 4.86 5.88
N ILE A 85 -2.64 4.36 5.66
CA ILE A 85 -2.42 3.07 5.00
C ILE A 85 -2.66 1.99 6.04
N ALA A 86 -3.71 1.20 5.82
CA ALA A 86 -4.14 0.17 6.78
C ALA A 86 -3.42 -1.15 6.57
N ARG A 87 -3.33 -1.62 5.31
CA ARG A 87 -2.72 -2.91 4.98
C ARG A 87 -2.08 -2.85 3.59
N ILE A 88 -1.07 -3.67 3.37
CA ILE A 88 -0.44 -3.82 2.05
C ILE A 88 -0.17 -5.30 1.82
N LYS A 89 -0.46 -5.78 0.61
CA LYS A 89 -0.14 -7.16 0.23
C LYS A 89 0.30 -7.23 -1.22
N HIS A 90 0.99 -8.32 -1.58
CA HIS A 90 1.23 -8.66 -2.98
C HIS A 90 -0.06 -9.18 -3.61
N GLN A 91 -0.26 -8.92 -4.89
CA GLN A 91 -1.49 -9.32 -5.59
C GLN A 91 -1.75 -10.83 -5.53
N LYS A 92 -0.70 -11.63 -5.45
CA LYS A 92 -0.81 -13.10 -5.44
C LYS A 92 -0.94 -13.70 -4.05
N GLU A 93 -0.84 -12.89 -3.01
CA GLU A 93 -1.06 -13.37 -1.64
C GLU A 93 -2.56 -13.58 -1.40
N ASP A 94 -2.87 -14.44 -0.42
CA ASP A 94 -4.25 -14.61 0.03
C ASP A 94 -4.79 -13.27 0.55
N ASP A 95 -6.12 -13.18 0.61
CA ASP A 95 -6.78 -11.95 1.02
C ASP A 95 -6.33 -11.53 2.43
N PHE A 96 -6.54 -10.26 2.73
CA PHE A 96 -6.15 -9.71 4.03
C PHE A 96 -6.85 -10.46 5.16
N SER A 97 -6.08 -10.80 6.16
CA SER A 97 -6.58 -11.50 7.34
C SER A 97 -6.76 -10.53 8.51
#